data_4f4e2ceb031960c1104d3677b2fd1767
#
_entry.id   4f4e2ceb031960c1104d3677b2fd1767
#
_cell.length_a   1.000
_cell.length_b   1.000
_cell.length_c   1.000
_cell.angle_alpha   90.00
_cell.angle_beta   90.00
_cell.angle_gamma   90.00
#
_symmetry.space_group_name_H-M   'P 1'
#
loop_
_entity.id
_entity.type
_entity.pdbx_description
1 polymer ?
#
loop_
_entity_poly.entity_id
_entity_poly.type
_entity_poly.pdbx_seq_one_letter_code
_entity_poly.pdbx_strand_id
1 'polypeptide(L)'
;MMSIDVLSTEESIVSNLMRNPELLSKFRLKPEMFTDEKLRVFIEYALEQGKVDVNQIYFKSRDDNEFISTDRLGRLYNSDGTDKAFFMDDQLNLLQEYVLSQARERVSEYQSMPTKNNFNYLVGELEKLKSMTIKKADATDSFLAEVVENILSDEPKQFIKTGIASIDNKIIGFEPGQLNVLGARPSLGGVSPL
;
A
#
# COMPACT_ATOMS: atom_id res chain seq x y z
N MET A 1 23.94 -21.38 1.21
CA MET A 1 22.77 -20.79 0.58
C MET A 1 22.07 -20.00 1.68
N MET A 2 22.31 -18.67 1.78
CA MET A 2 21.66 -17.82 2.77
C MET A 2 20.18 -17.74 2.37
N SER A 3 19.30 -18.26 3.20
CA SER A 3 17.87 -18.00 3.08
C SER A 3 17.68 -16.49 3.31
N ILE A 4 17.21 -15.79 2.30
CA ILE A 4 16.73 -14.42 2.47
C ILE A 4 15.49 -14.56 3.36
N ASP A 5 15.60 -14.09 4.59
CA ASP A 5 14.49 -14.06 5.55
C ASP A 5 13.54 -12.96 5.06
N VAL A 6 12.51 -13.36 4.33
CA VAL A 6 11.49 -12.44 3.82
C VAL A 6 10.66 -12.01 5.03
N LEU A 7 10.77 -10.73 5.40
CA LEU A 7 9.96 -10.15 6.46
C LEU A 7 8.48 -10.17 6.08
N SER A 8 7.61 -10.40 7.05
CA SER A 8 6.18 -10.16 6.88
C SER A 8 5.92 -8.65 6.69
N THR A 9 4.77 -8.29 6.13
CA THR A 9 4.36 -6.89 5.97
C THR A 9 4.39 -6.12 7.30
N GLU A 10 3.95 -6.75 8.39
CA GLU A 10 4.01 -6.18 9.74
C GLU A 10 5.45 -5.94 10.21
N GLU A 11 6.33 -6.91 10.00
CA GLU A 11 7.75 -6.82 10.33
C GLU A 11 8.46 -5.76 9.50
N SER A 12 8.12 -5.62 8.22
CA SER A 12 8.64 -4.56 7.34
C SER A 12 8.28 -3.17 7.86
N ILE A 13 7.03 -2.96 8.28
CA ILE A 13 6.58 -1.69 8.86
C ILE A 13 7.37 -1.36 10.13
N VAL A 14 7.49 -2.31 11.06
CA VAL A 14 8.22 -2.10 12.33
C VAL A 14 9.70 -1.86 12.07
N SER A 15 10.32 -2.63 11.19
CA SER A 15 11.72 -2.44 10.80
C SER A 15 11.96 -1.04 10.20
N ASN A 16 11.06 -0.59 9.32
CA ASN A 16 11.13 0.76 8.76
C ASN A 16 11.00 1.85 9.85
N LEU A 17 10.10 1.71 10.81
CA LEU A 17 9.95 2.64 11.92
C LEU A 17 11.19 2.69 12.83
N MET A 18 11.83 1.55 13.07
CA MET A 18 13.05 1.49 13.88
C MET A 18 14.24 2.15 13.18
N ARG A 19 14.38 1.97 11.88
CA ARG A 19 15.49 2.50 11.07
C ARG A 19 15.30 3.96 10.68
N ASN A 20 14.06 4.38 10.52
CA ASN A 20 13.65 5.72 10.08
C ASN A 20 12.55 6.26 11.01
N PRO A 21 12.91 6.69 12.24
CA PRO A 21 11.93 7.13 13.25
C PRO A 21 10.98 8.24 12.78
N GLU A 22 11.41 9.06 11.81
CA GLU A 22 10.60 10.12 11.21
C GLU A 22 9.35 9.59 10.49
N LEU A 23 9.35 8.32 10.06
CA LEU A 23 8.20 7.68 9.43
C LEU A 23 7.00 7.51 10.37
N LEU A 24 7.20 7.63 11.70
CA LEU A 24 6.08 7.59 12.63
C LEU A 24 5.06 8.71 12.35
N SER A 25 5.51 9.86 11.86
CA SER A 25 4.63 10.96 11.43
C SER A 25 3.74 10.60 10.23
N LYS A 26 4.17 9.63 9.43
CA LYS A 26 3.45 9.09 8.26
C LYS A 26 2.72 7.78 8.54
N PHE A 27 2.81 7.28 9.77
CA PHE A 27 2.10 6.08 10.17
C PHE A 27 0.59 6.37 10.32
N ARG A 28 -0.26 5.52 9.76
CA ARG A 28 -1.73 5.74 9.65
C ARG A 28 -2.55 4.54 10.10
N LEU A 29 -1.90 3.42 10.40
CA LEU A 29 -2.60 2.23 10.87
C LEU A 29 -2.94 2.33 12.36
N LYS A 30 -3.90 1.52 12.77
CA LYS A 30 -4.18 1.33 14.19
C LYS A 30 -3.48 0.06 14.69
N PRO A 31 -3.05 0.00 15.97
CA PRO A 31 -2.38 -1.17 16.53
C PRO A 31 -3.19 -2.47 16.36
N GLU A 32 -4.53 -2.39 16.48
CA GLU A 32 -5.44 -3.55 16.33
C GLU A 32 -5.40 -4.24 14.95
N MET A 33 -4.79 -3.58 13.95
CA MET A 33 -4.62 -4.15 12.61
C MET A 33 -3.46 -5.14 12.52
N PHE A 34 -2.58 -5.14 13.54
CA PHE A 34 -1.47 -6.08 13.63
C PHE A 34 -1.95 -7.40 14.24
N THR A 35 -1.65 -8.51 13.57
CA THR A 35 -1.99 -9.86 14.03
C THR A 35 -0.97 -10.38 15.03
N ASP A 36 0.29 -9.99 14.87
CA ASP A 36 1.36 -10.31 15.81
C ASP A 36 1.27 -9.43 17.06
N GLU A 37 0.96 -10.04 18.20
CA GLU A 37 0.77 -9.34 19.47
C GLU A 37 1.99 -8.52 19.91
N LYS A 38 3.20 -9.05 19.67
CA LYS A 38 4.45 -8.37 20.05
C LYS A 38 4.70 -7.12 19.19
N LEU A 39 4.39 -7.21 17.89
CA LEU A 39 4.48 -6.06 16.98
C LEU A 39 3.40 -5.03 17.30
N ARG A 40 2.18 -5.48 17.67
CA ARG A 40 1.12 -4.60 18.12
C ARG A 40 1.52 -3.79 19.35
N VAL A 41 2.06 -4.45 20.39
CA VAL A 41 2.54 -3.78 21.62
C VAL A 41 3.67 -2.80 21.31
N PHE A 42 4.55 -3.11 20.35
CA PHE A 42 5.57 -2.16 19.87
C PHE A 42 4.95 -0.90 19.27
N ILE A 43 3.96 -1.06 18.40
CA ILE A 43 3.28 0.07 17.76
C ILE A 43 2.54 0.93 18.79
N GLU A 44 1.82 0.30 19.73
CA GLU A 44 1.16 1.00 20.84
C GLU A 44 2.16 1.85 21.62
N TYR A 45 3.28 1.26 22.01
CA TYR A 45 4.34 1.96 22.72
C TYR A 45 4.90 3.14 21.91
N ALA A 46 5.21 2.92 20.61
CA ALA A 46 5.75 3.98 19.76
C ALA A 46 4.78 5.16 19.60
N LEU A 47 3.47 4.87 19.47
CA LEU A 47 2.43 5.90 19.36
C LEU A 47 2.23 6.66 20.69
N GLU A 48 2.25 5.98 21.84
CA GLU A 48 2.16 6.59 23.16
C GLU A 48 3.34 7.53 23.42
N GLN A 49 4.57 7.13 23.04
CA GLN A 49 5.75 7.94 23.20
C GLN A 49 5.84 9.10 22.17
N GLY A 50 5.08 9.02 21.07
CA GLY A 50 5.14 9.96 19.94
C GLY A 50 6.49 9.96 19.22
N LYS A 51 7.34 8.98 19.48
CA LYS A 51 8.66 8.80 18.87
C LYS A 51 9.10 7.33 18.91
N VAL A 52 9.98 6.97 17.99
CA VAL A 52 10.68 5.68 18.01
C VAL A 52 12.13 5.93 18.45
N ASP A 53 12.45 5.54 19.68
CA ASP A 53 13.80 5.63 20.22
C ASP A 53 14.35 4.22 20.41
N VAL A 54 15.27 3.81 19.54
CA VAL A 54 15.80 2.44 19.47
C VAL A 54 16.45 2.03 20.80
N ASN A 55 17.10 2.94 21.52
CA ASN A 55 17.72 2.63 22.80
C ASN A 55 16.65 2.33 23.87
N GLN A 56 15.61 3.16 23.96
CA GLN A 56 14.53 2.95 24.92
C GLN A 56 13.77 1.66 24.61
N ILE A 57 13.53 1.36 23.33
CA ILE A 57 12.92 0.12 22.86
C ILE A 57 13.77 -1.09 23.29
N TYR A 58 15.09 -1.01 23.15
CA TYR A 58 16.00 -2.08 23.53
C TYR A 58 15.99 -2.34 25.05
N PHE A 59 15.98 -1.28 25.86
CA PHE A 59 15.84 -1.41 27.33
C PHE A 59 14.50 -2.03 27.71
N LYS A 60 13.39 -1.55 27.11
CA LYS A 60 12.06 -2.11 27.34
C LYS A 60 11.99 -3.59 26.96
N SER A 61 12.57 -3.97 25.83
CA SER A 61 12.63 -5.36 25.37
C SER A 61 13.37 -6.29 26.33
N ARG A 62 14.35 -5.79 27.04
CA ARG A 62 15.10 -6.57 28.03
C ARG A 62 14.32 -6.76 29.35
N ASP A 63 13.56 -5.73 29.73
CA ASP A 63 12.92 -5.67 31.05
C ASP A 63 11.45 -6.15 31.00
N ASP A 64 10.87 -6.31 29.82
CA ASP A 64 9.45 -6.64 29.59
C ASP A 64 9.31 -7.85 28.65
N ASN A 65 8.91 -8.98 29.19
CA ASN A 65 8.72 -10.24 28.43
C ASN A 65 7.50 -10.19 27.50
N GLU A 66 6.57 -9.26 27.68
CA GLU A 66 5.40 -9.06 26.81
C GLU A 66 5.79 -8.26 25.58
N PHE A 67 6.91 -7.56 25.61
CA PHE A 67 7.44 -6.81 24.48
C PHE A 67 8.19 -7.73 23.48
N ILE A 68 8.60 -7.16 22.33
CA ILE A 68 9.42 -7.86 21.33
C ILE A 68 10.77 -8.23 21.97
N SER A 69 11.23 -9.48 21.78
CA SER A 69 12.54 -9.91 22.30
C SER A 69 13.69 -9.16 21.62
N THR A 70 14.79 -8.98 22.38
CA THR A 70 16.02 -8.34 21.88
C THR A 70 16.57 -8.96 20.61
N ASP A 71 16.52 -10.29 20.50
CA ASP A 71 16.99 -11.02 19.32
C ASP A 71 16.12 -10.71 18.08
N ARG A 72 14.80 -10.63 18.26
CA ARG A 72 13.88 -10.26 17.17
C ARG A 72 14.07 -8.79 16.77
N LEU A 73 14.22 -7.90 17.75
CA LEU A 73 14.53 -6.49 17.46
C LEU A 73 15.83 -6.34 16.66
N GLY A 74 16.87 -7.10 17.04
CA GLY A 74 18.14 -7.13 16.32
C GLY A 74 17.98 -7.58 14.86
N ARG A 75 17.18 -8.62 14.62
CA ARG A 75 16.88 -9.09 13.26
C ARG A 75 16.12 -8.05 12.46
N LEU A 76 15.06 -7.46 13.02
CA LEU A 76 14.25 -6.43 12.37
C LEU A 76 15.09 -5.19 12.02
N TYR A 77 15.95 -4.74 12.94
CA TYR A 77 16.81 -3.58 12.71
C TYR A 77 17.86 -3.81 11.62
N ASN A 78 18.42 -5.02 11.53
CA ASN A 78 19.48 -5.38 10.58
C ASN A 78 18.98 -6.02 9.28
N SER A 79 17.67 -6.11 9.07
CA SER A 79 17.12 -6.71 7.87
C SER A 79 17.40 -5.84 6.64
N ASP A 80 18.02 -6.42 5.61
CA ASP A 80 18.40 -5.70 4.37
C ASP A 80 17.23 -5.43 3.42
N GLY A 81 16.05 -5.96 3.72
CA GLY A 81 14.90 -5.98 2.80
C GLY A 81 13.92 -4.80 2.93
N THR A 82 14.17 -3.84 3.82
CA THR A 82 13.21 -2.75 4.07
C THR A 82 13.69 -1.45 3.44
N ASP A 83 12.98 -1.02 2.39
CA ASP A 83 13.13 0.31 1.80
C ASP A 83 11.99 1.21 2.28
N LYS A 84 12.34 2.39 2.83
CA LYS A 84 11.34 3.38 3.26
C LYS A 84 10.43 3.85 2.13
N ALA A 85 10.81 3.63 0.87
CA ALA A 85 9.96 3.92 -0.28
C ALA A 85 8.68 3.09 -0.28
N PHE A 86 8.73 1.86 0.23
CA PHE A 86 7.56 0.96 0.29
C PHE A 86 6.76 1.08 1.59
N PHE A 87 7.16 1.92 2.54
CA PHE A 87 6.49 2.04 3.84
C PHE A 87 4.99 2.34 3.74
N MET A 88 4.58 3.16 2.78
CA MET A 88 3.16 3.46 2.56
C MET A 88 2.43 2.29 1.90
N ASP A 89 3.10 1.60 0.98
CA ASP A 89 2.52 0.44 0.30
C ASP A 89 2.36 -0.74 1.28
N ASP A 90 3.31 -0.94 2.19
CA ASP A 90 3.19 -1.92 3.27
C ASP A 90 2.00 -1.62 4.19
N GLN A 91 1.78 -0.35 4.55
CA GLN A 91 0.61 0.04 5.33
C GLN A 91 -0.70 -0.22 4.57
N LEU A 92 -0.75 0.05 3.27
CA LEU A 92 -1.93 -0.22 2.45
C LEU A 92 -2.21 -1.72 2.35
N ASN A 93 -1.17 -2.53 2.16
CA ASN A 93 -1.29 -3.98 2.11
C ASN A 93 -1.83 -4.54 3.44
N LEU A 94 -1.26 -4.11 4.58
CA LEU A 94 -1.72 -4.55 5.89
C LEU A 94 -3.17 -4.13 6.15
N LEU A 95 -3.56 -2.91 5.77
CA LEU A 95 -4.94 -2.47 5.88
C LEU A 95 -5.89 -3.33 5.04
N GLN A 96 -5.50 -3.69 3.80
CA GLN A 96 -6.30 -4.56 2.95
C GLN A 96 -6.46 -5.96 3.54
N GLU A 97 -5.39 -6.54 4.06
CA GLU A 97 -5.42 -7.84 4.74
C GLU A 97 -6.34 -7.81 5.96
N TYR A 98 -6.25 -6.77 6.78
CA TYR A 98 -7.12 -6.56 7.93
C TYR A 98 -8.60 -6.45 7.51
N VAL A 99 -8.92 -5.60 6.53
CA VAL A 99 -10.29 -5.41 6.04
C VAL A 99 -10.87 -6.72 5.50
N LEU A 100 -10.09 -7.48 4.70
CA LEU A 100 -10.52 -8.77 4.18
C LEU A 100 -10.71 -9.82 5.28
N SER A 101 -9.84 -9.84 6.29
CA SER A 101 -9.97 -10.73 7.43
C SER A 101 -11.23 -10.42 8.23
N GLN A 102 -11.47 -9.16 8.57
CA GLN A 102 -12.67 -8.72 9.28
C GLN A 102 -13.95 -9.00 8.48
N ALA A 103 -13.96 -8.75 7.17
CA ALA A 103 -15.11 -9.04 6.33
C ALA A 103 -15.44 -10.56 6.32
N ARG A 104 -14.42 -11.42 6.22
CA ARG A 104 -14.63 -12.89 6.31
C ARG A 104 -15.20 -13.33 7.65
N GLU A 105 -14.72 -12.75 8.74
CA GLU A 105 -15.22 -13.03 10.08
C GLU A 105 -16.70 -12.66 10.20
N ARG A 106 -17.09 -11.44 9.77
CA ARG A 106 -18.49 -10.99 9.82
C ARG A 106 -19.42 -11.82 8.93
N VAL A 107 -18.96 -12.25 7.76
CA VAL A 107 -19.70 -13.17 6.90
C VAL A 107 -19.88 -14.54 7.58
N SER A 108 -18.85 -15.07 8.23
CA SER A 108 -18.92 -16.34 8.97
C SER A 108 -19.89 -16.27 10.16
N GLU A 109 -19.88 -15.16 10.90
CA GLU A 109 -20.86 -14.91 11.99
C GLU A 109 -22.29 -14.92 11.45
N TYR A 110 -22.56 -14.24 10.35
CA TYR A 110 -23.87 -14.25 9.73
C TYR A 110 -24.27 -15.66 9.25
N GLN A 111 -23.36 -16.41 8.65
CA GLN A 111 -23.64 -17.78 8.18
C GLN A 111 -24.01 -18.72 9.33
N SER A 112 -23.45 -18.51 10.52
CA SER A 112 -23.76 -19.31 11.70
C SER A 112 -25.18 -19.04 12.24
N MET A 113 -25.70 -17.83 12.05
CA MET A 113 -27.03 -17.41 12.52
C MET A 113 -27.69 -16.44 11.53
N PRO A 114 -28.28 -16.95 10.43
CA PRO A 114 -28.82 -16.11 9.35
C PRO A 114 -30.20 -15.56 9.72
N THR A 115 -30.24 -14.42 10.40
CA THR A 115 -31.43 -13.67 10.71
C THR A 115 -31.43 -12.31 10.01
N LYS A 116 -32.64 -11.69 9.88
CA LYS A 116 -32.74 -10.35 9.28
C LYS A 116 -31.95 -9.30 10.07
N ASN A 117 -31.90 -9.42 11.40
CA ASN A 117 -31.15 -8.49 12.23
C ASN A 117 -29.61 -8.66 11.99
N ASN A 118 -29.11 -9.90 11.94
CA ASN A 118 -27.72 -10.18 11.68
C ASN A 118 -27.33 -9.79 10.25
N PHE A 119 -28.25 -9.88 9.30
CA PHE A 119 -28.02 -9.36 7.95
C PHE A 119 -27.82 -7.84 7.94
N ASN A 120 -28.69 -7.09 8.60
CA ASN A 120 -28.56 -5.64 8.69
C ASN A 120 -27.27 -5.23 9.43
N TYR A 121 -26.89 -5.97 10.47
CA TYR A 121 -25.64 -5.77 11.18
C TYR A 121 -24.45 -6.02 10.25
N LEU A 122 -24.43 -7.13 9.52
CA LEU A 122 -23.39 -7.45 8.54
C LEU A 122 -23.21 -6.32 7.51
N VAL A 123 -24.31 -5.83 6.93
CA VAL A 123 -24.26 -4.74 5.95
C VAL A 123 -23.61 -3.49 6.56
N GLY A 124 -24.05 -3.10 7.77
CA GLY A 124 -23.47 -1.93 8.46
C GLY A 124 -21.97 -2.08 8.75
N GLU A 125 -21.51 -3.26 9.15
CA GLU A 125 -20.09 -3.52 9.40
C GLU A 125 -19.26 -3.52 8.09
N LEU A 126 -19.80 -4.10 7.02
CA LEU A 126 -19.11 -4.06 5.71
C LEU A 126 -18.99 -2.62 5.16
N GLU A 127 -20.00 -1.77 5.38
CA GLU A 127 -19.93 -0.35 5.01
C GLU A 127 -18.87 0.40 5.81
N LYS A 128 -18.74 0.13 7.11
CA LYS A 128 -17.65 0.68 7.94
C LYS A 128 -16.27 0.25 7.43
N LEU A 129 -16.08 -1.05 7.16
CA LEU A 129 -14.84 -1.57 6.61
C LEU A 129 -14.49 -0.94 5.26
N LYS A 130 -15.48 -0.78 4.37
CA LYS A 130 -15.30 -0.12 3.08
C LYS A 130 -14.86 1.34 3.21
N SER A 131 -15.27 2.03 4.29
CA SER A 131 -14.86 3.41 4.54
C SER A 131 -13.45 3.56 5.11
N MET A 132 -12.80 2.46 5.52
CA MET A 132 -11.42 2.49 6.00
C MET A 132 -10.48 2.68 4.82
N THR A 133 -9.91 3.88 4.71
CA THR A 133 -8.96 4.22 3.65
C THR A 133 -7.75 4.92 4.26
N ILE A 134 -6.56 4.59 3.75
CA ILE A 134 -5.36 5.40 3.98
C ILE A 134 -5.21 6.33 2.79
N LYS A 135 -5.24 7.63 3.05
CA LYS A 135 -4.90 8.60 2.01
C LYS A 135 -3.40 8.56 1.78
N LYS A 136 -3.01 8.12 0.59
CA LYS A 136 -1.62 8.24 0.13
C LYS A 136 -1.37 9.75 -0.04
N ALA A 137 -0.46 10.30 0.77
CA ALA A 137 -0.24 11.74 0.79
C ALA A 137 0.19 12.27 -0.60
N ASP A 138 -0.57 13.21 -1.08
CA ASP A 138 -0.29 14.30 -2.01
C ASP A 138 0.04 14.05 -3.49
N ALA A 139 0.63 12.96 -3.93
CA ALA A 139 0.95 12.80 -5.36
C ALA A 139 -0.02 11.85 -6.09
N THR A 140 -0.59 10.87 -5.38
CA THR A 140 -1.46 9.86 -6.00
C THR A 140 -2.93 10.29 -5.94
N ASP A 141 -3.33 11.05 -4.91
CA ASP A 141 -4.71 11.56 -4.80
C ASP A 141 -4.99 12.62 -5.87
N SER A 142 -4.01 13.47 -6.20
CA SER A 142 -4.15 14.42 -7.31
C SER A 142 -4.19 13.69 -8.66
N PHE A 143 -3.36 12.65 -8.83
CA PHE A 143 -3.35 11.84 -10.06
C PHE A 143 -4.63 11.01 -10.22
N LEU A 144 -5.12 10.35 -9.15
CA LEU A 144 -6.38 9.60 -9.21
C LEU A 144 -7.59 10.52 -9.36
N ALA A 145 -7.60 11.69 -8.71
CA ALA A 145 -8.65 12.68 -8.90
C ALA A 145 -8.63 13.20 -10.34
N GLU A 146 -7.46 13.49 -10.90
CA GLU A 146 -7.28 13.91 -12.29
C GLU A 146 -7.69 12.82 -13.28
N VAL A 147 -7.34 11.54 -13.02
CA VAL A 147 -7.78 10.39 -13.83
C VAL A 147 -9.29 10.20 -13.77
N VAL A 148 -9.90 10.29 -12.59
CA VAL A 148 -11.35 10.20 -12.42
C VAL A 148 -12.05 11.37 -13.07
N GLU A 149 -11.55 12.58 -12.92
CA GLU A 149 -12.08 13.79 -13.59
C GLU A 149 -11.96 13.70 -15.12
N ASN A 150 -10.83 13.18 -15.64
CA ASN A 150 -10.64 12.91 -17.05
C ASN A 150 -11.53 11.80 -17.60
N ILE A 151 -11.90 10.80 -16.79
CA ILE A 151 -12.85 9.74 -17.18
C ILE A 151 -14.30 10.24 -17.14
N LEU A 152 -14.62 11.13 -16.17
CA LEU A 152 -15.95 11.69 -15.99
C LEU A 152 -16.21 12.95 -16.83
N SER A 153 -15.14 13.63 -17.28
CA SER A 153 -15.29 14.75 -18.21
C SER A 153 -15.59 14.19 -19.61
N ASP A 154 -16.77 14.46 -20.11
CA ASP A 154 -17.20 14.21 -21.50
C ASP A 154 -16.46 15.12 -22.52
N GLU A 155 -15.33 15.73 -22.15
CA GLU A 155 -14.56 16.53 -23.09
C GLU A 155 -13.91 15.61 -24.14
N PRO A 156 -14.12 15.87 -25.43
CA PRO A 156 -13.53 15.05 -26.48
C PRO A 156 -12.01 15.16 -26.41
N LYS A 157 -11.35 14.05 -26.07
CA LYS A 157 -9.89 13.97 -26.04
C LYS A 157 -9.33 14.44 -27.38
N GLN A 158 -8.49 15.47 -27.37
CA GLN A 158 -7.81 15.96 -28.56
C GLN A 158 -6.68 14.99 -28.92
N PHE A 159 -6.92 14.14 -29.90
CA PHE A 159 -5.89 13.25 -30.44
C PHE A 159 -5.07 13.97 -31.52
N ILE A 160 -3.75 13.82 -31.43
CA ILE A 160 -2.83 14.33 -32.47
C ILE A 160 -2.79 13.29 -33.61
N LYS A 161 -3.30 13.71 -34.79
CA LYS A 161 -3.26 12.85 -35.98
C LYS A 161 -1.85 12.77 -36.53
N THR A 162 -1.50 11.61 -37.09
CA THR A 162 -0.20 11.39 -37.73
C THR A 162 -0.04 12.10 -39.06
N GLY A 163 -1.16 12.50 -39.69
CA GLY A 163 -1.20 13.02 -41.05
C GLY A 163 -1.12 11.96 -42.15
N ILE A 164 -1.04 10.67 -41.77
CA ILE A 164 -1.00 9.53 -42.69
C ILE A 164 -2.36 8.85 -42.62
N ALA A 165 -3.20 9.04 -43.66
CA ALA A 165 -4.58 8.59 -43.67
C ALA A 165 -4.75 7.08 -43.41
N SER A 166 -3.83 6.23 -43.85
CA SER A 166 -3.88 4.78 -43.60
C SER A 166 -3.62 4.41 -42.14
N ILE A 167 -2.90 5.24 -41.40
CA ILE A 167 -2.66 5.07 -39.97
C ILE A 167 -3.81 5.68 -39.18
N ASP A 168 -4.20 6.92 -39.49
CA ASP A 168 -5.23 7.65 -38.78
C ASP A 168 -6.62 6.99 -38.90
N ASN A 169 -6.83 6.16 -39.94
CA ASN A 169 -8.04 5.33 -40.07
C ASN A 169 -8.01 4.06 -39.21
N LYS A 170 -6.83 3.66 -38.69
CA LYS A 170 -6.67 2.44 -37.85
C LYS A 170 -6.49 2.78 -36.39
N ILE A 171 -5.90 3.94 -36.10
CA ILE A 171 -5.74 4.48 -34.75
C ILE A 171 -6.41 5.86 -34.74
N ILE A 172 -7.11 6.18 -33.66
CA ILE A 172 -7.81 7.47 -33.50
C ILE A 172 -6.83 8.66 -33.53
N GLY A 173 -5.56 8.40 -33.25
CA GLY A 173 -4.46 9.37 -33.12
C GLY A 173 -3.60 9.10 -31.88
N PHE A 174 -2.63 9.95 -31.63
CA PHE A 174 -1.78 9.90 -30.43
C PHE A 174 -2.35 10.79 -29.32
N GLU A 175 -2.46 10.25 -28.11
CA GLU A 175 -2.90 11.01 -26.96
C GLU A 175 -1.74 11.89 -26.46
N PRO A 176 -1.94 13.19 -26.21
CA PRO A 176 -0.91 14.06 -25.65
C PRO A 176 -0.38 13.53 -24.31
N GLY A 177 0.93 13.58 -24.11
CA GLY A 177 1.58 13.13 -22.87
C GLY A 177 1.90 11.63 -22.80
N GLN A 178 1.52 10.82 -23.81
CA GLN A 178 1.88 9.42 -23.87
C GLN A 178 3.20 9.17 -24.61
N LEU A 179 3.96 8.15 -24.15
CA LEU A 179 5.12 7.65 -24.88
C LEU A 179 4.65 6.71 -26.01
N ASN A 180 4.87 7.13 -27.26
CA ASN A 180 4.56 6.33 -28.42
C ASN A 180 5.85 5.73 -28.99
N VAL A 181 5.91 4.41 -29.16
CA VAL A 181 7.07 3.69 -29.71
C VAL A 181 6.74 3.16 -31.08
N LEU A 182 7.47 3.59 -32.11
CA LEU A 182 7.38 3.08 -33.45
C LEU A 182 8.46 2.02 -33.69
N GLY A 183 8.04 0.78 -33.90
CA GLY A 183 8.92 -0.35 -34.23
C GLY A 183 8.85 -0.70 -35.73
N ALA A 184 10.00 -0.84 -36.37
CA ALA A 184 10.06 -1.36 -37.74
C ALA A 184 11.07 -2.50 -37.81
N ARG A 185 10.84 -3.46 -38.76
CA ARG A 185 11.82 -4.52 -39.03
C ARG A 185 13.02 -3.94 -39.79
N PRO A 186 14.23 -4.44 -39.54
CA PRO A 186 15.38 -4.09 -40.35
C PRO A 186 15.06 -4.30 -41.84
N SER A 187 15.52 -3.42 -42.68
CA SER A 187 15.32 -3.42 -44.17
C SER A 187 13.96 -2.94 -44.71
N LEU A 188 13.06 -2.42 -43.87
CA LEU A 188 11.80 -1.82 -44.36
C LEU A 188 11.85 -0.28 -44.48
N GLY A 189 13.08 0.30 -44.62
CA GLY A 189 13.22 1.76 -44.80
C GLY A 189 12.91 2.57 -43.57
N GLY A 190 12.88 1.97 -42.40
CA GLY A 190 12.75 2.69 -41.13
C GLY A 190 14.01 3.47 -40.84
N VAL A 191 13.88 4.79 -40.84
CA VAL A 191 14.85 5.78 -40.39
C VAL A 191 16.15 5.83 -41.18
N SER A 192 16.15 6.59 -42.25
CA SER A 192 17.37 7.21 -42.75
C SER A 192 17.70 8.36 -41.80
N PRO A 193 18.88 8.44 -41.15
CA PRO A 193 19.29 9.64 -40.45
C PRO A 193 19.43 10.76 -41.47
N LEU A 194 18.72 11.86 -41.26
CA LEU A 194 18.93 13.14 -41.92
C LEU A 194 20.23 13.76 -41.42
#